data_d39bc95d472f90ad9cdea34984892832
#
_entry.id   d39bc95d472f90ad9cdea34984892832
#
_cell.length_a   1.000
_cell.length_b   1.000
_cell.length_c   1.000
_cell.angle_alpha   90.00
_cell.angle_beta   90.00
_cell.angle_gamma   90.00
#
_symmetry.space_group_name_H-M   'P 1'
#
loop_
_entity.id
_entity.type
_entity.pdbx_description
1 polymer ?
#
loop_
_entity_poly.entity_id
_entity_poly.type
_entity_poly.pdbx_seq_one_letter_code
_entity_poly.pdbx_strand_id
1 'polypeptide(L)'
;MMSVNDVVLPSYSEDIVLDSIRRAQKGLEEKENAERATALDFYYHKNVDTHIEQWFSTSTLQQVPVFPQKIVPRFARARNMIYKNSPKRMINGEQADDYKDMTHHLDTRAREFNETSWLTGQMGFRSRWGKERVEYDLIPFFKKYYVQGESEPFGVSYEVGRDHKNNRIYVFWSRARDGAPGIHMKFDQAGRTIQVNDDNVNPYGIIPVTFVDYTTSASDVIRAAIQIGIANTEIALAERFSFGQPVATGIEEATKMKLGIDRVLLLPEGATFSFVGNPGSLKDMMEVVKGFANQAAVNNHLRIRWDESGNPPSGTALRLLEIENLESRISDIPKWKDWEHERYEVDREIIRVHTNKDMGENYAVDFAEV
;
A
#
# COMPACT_ATOMS: atom_id res chain seq x y z
N MET A 1 -2.31 -15.53 -14.98
CA MET A 1 -1.00 -14.92 -15.32
C MET A 1 -0.16 -15.02 -14.08
N MET A 2 1.01 -15.68 -14.11
CA MET A 2 1.86 -15.79 -12.92
C MET A 2 2.43 -14.44 -12.56
N SER A 3 2.42 -14.12 -11.28
CA SER A 3 3.04 -12.92 -10.73
C SER A 3 4.55 -13.09 -10.69
N VAL A 4 5.30 -11.98 -10.72
CA VAL A 4 6.77 -11.98 -10.50
C VAL A 4 7.16 -12.54 -9.12
N ASN A 5 6.20 -12.61 -8.21
CA ASN A 5 6.38 -13.22 -6.89
C ASN A 5 6.14 -14.74 -6.88
N ASP A 6 5.74 -15.32 -8.00
CA ASP A 6 5.44 -16.74 -8.09
C ASP A 6 6.71 -17.52 -8.50
N VAL A 7 7.11 -18.46 -7.67
CA VAL A 7 8.24 -19.36 -7.91
C VAL A 7 7.69 -20.73 -8.27
N VAL A 8 7.92 -21.19 -9.50
CA VAL A 8 7.45 -22.51 -9.97
C VAL A 8 8.59 -23.49 -9.92
N LEU A 9 8.38 -24.61 -9.23
CA LEU A 9 9.32 -25.70 -9.10
C LEU A 9 8.90 -26.89 -9.96
N PRO A 10 9.85 -27.61 -10.58
CA PRO A 10 9.54 -28.78 -11.41
C PRO A 10 8.93 -29.93 -10.60
N SER A 11 9.33 -30.07 -9.34
CA SER A 11 8.83 -31.09 -8.42
C SER A 11 8.99 -30.64 -6.98
N TYR A 12 8.23 -31.26 -6.09
CA TYR A 12 8.42 -31.08 -4.65
C TYR A 12 9.55 -32.01 -4.16
N SER A 13 10.65 -31.42 -3.72
CA SER A 13 11.63 -32.09 -2.86
C SER A 13 12.18 -31.06 -1.88
N GLU A 14 12.49 -31.47 -0.67
CA GLU A 14 12.94 -30.56 0.39
C GLU A 14 14.20 -29.79 0.00
N ASP A 15 15.17 -30.44 -0.63
CA ASP A 15 16.42 -29.81 -1.09
C ASP A 15 16.18 -28.75 -2.17
N ILE A 16 15.30 -29.03 -3.15
CA ILE A 16 14.94 -28.08 -4.21
C ILE A 16 14.20 -26.90 -3.62
N VAL A 17 13.29 -27.16 -2.66
CA VAL A 17 12.56 -26.10 -1.95
C VAL A 17 13.53 -25.17 -1.23
N LEU A 18 14.45 -25.70 -0.43
CA LEU A 18 15.42 -24.91 0.32
C LEU A 18 16.34 -24.09 -0.58
N ASP A 19 16.85 -24.67 -1.67
CA ASP A 19 17.69 -23.93 -2.62
C ASP A 19 16.91 -22.84 -3.35
N SER A 20 15.67 -23.12 -3.73
CA SER A 20 14.78 -22.15 -4.38
C SER A 20 14.42 -21.00 -3.45
N ILE A 21 14.15 -21.26 -2.16
CA ILE A 21 13.92 -20.25 -1.14
C ILE A 21 15.14 -19.32 -1.00
N ARG A 22 16.35 -19.90 -0.90
CA ARG A 22 17.59 -19.13 -0.79
C ARG A 22 17.83 -18.24 -2.01
N ARG A 23 17.51 -18.71 -3.22
CA ARG A 23 17.62 -17.92 -4.47
C ARG A 23 16.55 -16.82 -4.53
N ALA A 24 15.31 -17.14 -4.18
CA ALA A 24 14.22 -16.18 -4.22
C ALA A 24 14.40 -15.04 -3.20
N GLN A 25 14.98 -15.32 -2.03
CA GLN A 25 15.28 -14.28 -1.04
C GLN A 25 16.29 -13.25 -1.54
N LYS A 26 17.26 -13.66 -2.37
CA LYS A 26 18.17 -12.71 -3.01
C LYS A 26 17.48 -11.79 -4.01
N GLY A 27 16.37 -12.22 -4.61
CA GLY A 27 15.57 -11.44 -5.56
C GLY A 27 14.50 -10.54 -4.95
N LEU A 28 14.26 -10.62 -3.63
CA LEU A 28 13.27 -9.75 -2.94
C LEU A 28 13.68 -8.26 -2.88
N GLU A 29 14.90 -7.91 -3.27
CA GLU A 29 15.39 -6.52 -3.33
C GLU A 29 15.06 -5.79 -4.63
N GLU A 30 14.26 -6.38 -5.51
CA GLU A 30 14.00 -5.90 -6.86
C GLU A 30 12.99 -4.73 -6.92
N LYS A 31 12.98 -4.09 -8.11
CA LYS A 31 12.22 -2.89 -8.47
C LYS A 31 10.74 -2.90 -8.03
N GLU A 32 10.07 -4.05 -8.10
CA GLU A 32 8.66 -4.17 -7.71
C GLU A 32 8.41 -3.99 -6.23
N ASN A 33 9.35 -4.44 -5.39
CA ASN A 33 9.25 -4.21 -3.95
C ASN A 33 9.48 -2.73 -3.61
N ALA A 34 10.30 -2.02 -4.40
CA ALA A 34 10.46 -0.58 -4.26
C ALA A 34 9.16 0.18 -4.62
N GLU A 35 8.47 -0.23 -5.69
CA GLU A 35 7.18 0.36 -6.07
C GLU A 35 6.10 0.12 -5.01
N ARG A 36 6.02 -1.09 -4.44
CA ARG A 36 5.11 -1.39 -3.32
C ARG A 36 5.46 -0.61 -2.06
N ALA A 37 6.74 -0.51 -1.72
CA ALA A 37 7.20 0.28 -0.58
C ALA A 37 6.78 1.74 -0.75
N THR A 38 6.99 2.32 -1.94
CA THR A 38 6.54 3.68 -2.27
C THR A 38 5.02 3.82 -2.11
N ALA A 39 4.24 2.87 -2.62
CA ALA A 39 2.79 2.90 -2.48
C ALA A 39 2.34 2.90 -1.01
N LEU A 40 2.98 2.09 -0.17
CA LEU A 40 2.70 2.04 1.27
C LEU A 40 3.18 3.30 2.00
N ASP A 41 4.32 3.88 1.61
CA ASP A 41 4.78 5.16 2.15
C ASP A 41 3.74 6.26 1.93
N PHE A 42 3.18 6.36 0.73
CA PHE A 42 2.10 7.31 0.43
C PHE A 42 0.78 6.97 1.14
N TYR A 43 0.44 5.69 1.29
CA TYR A 43 -0.77 5.28 2.00
C TYR A 43 -0.70 5.62 3.49
N TYR A 44 0.40 5.27 4.16
CA TYR A 44 0.61 5.57 5.58
C TYR A 44 1.14 7.00 5.83
N HIS A 45 1.41 7.74 4.78
CA HIS A 45 2.03 9.06 4.83
C HIS A 45 3.37 9.06 5.60
N LYS A 46 4.21 8.09 5.26
CA LYS A 46 5.57 7.93 5.82
C LYS A 46 6.58 8.16 4.70
N ASN A 47 7.69 8.81 5.00
CA ASN A 47 8.79 9.06 4.04
C ASN A 47 8.36 9.73 2.72
N VAL A 48 7.15 10.33 2.65
CA VAL A 48 6.58 10.89 1.41
C VAL A 48 7.44 12.03 0.89
N ASP A 49 8.00 12.83 1.81
CA ASP A 49 8.86 13.95 1.46
C ASP A 49 10.07 13.51 0.64
N THR A 50 10.73 12.41 1.04
CA THR A 50 11.89 11.84 0.34
C THR A 50 11.59 11.50 -1.11
N HIS A 51 10.37 11.00 -1.41
CA HIS A 51 9.94 10.67 -2.79
C HIS A 51 9.74 11.92 -3.66
N ILE A 52 9.54 13.08 -3.06
CA ILE A 52 9.37 14.36 -3.76
C ILE A 52 10.70 15.12 -3.80
N GLU A 53 11.45 15.14 -2.71
CA GLU A 53 12.75 15.85 -2.58
C GLU A 53 13.77 15.46 -3.65
N GLN A 54 13.78 14.21 -4.07
CA GLN A 54 14.69 13.73 -5.13
C GLN A 54 14.56 14.46 -6.47
N TRP A 55 13.46 15.19 -6.68
CA TRP A 55 13.20 15.98 -7.90
C TRP A 55 13.73 17.41 -7.83
N PHE A 56 14.22 17.83 -6.66
CA PHE A 56 14.68 19.19 -6.42
C PHE A 56 16.15 19.24 -6.02
N SER A 57 16.81 20.34 -6.35
CA SER A 57 18.17 20.58 -5.87
C SER A 57 18.18 20.91 -4.38
N THR A 58 19.27 20.61 -3.70
CA THR A 58 19.46 20.97 -2.28
C THR A 58 19.27 22.46 -2.02
N SER A 59 19.70 23.32 -2.96
CA SER A 59 19.52 24.77 -2.87
C SER A 59 18.05 25.20 -2.94
N THR A 60 17.23 24.48 -3.70
CA THR A 60 15.78 24.69 -3.76
C THR A 60 15.12 24.31 -2.44
N LEU A 61 15.44 23.12 -1.90
CA LEU A 61 14.89 22.62 -0.65
C LEU A 61 15.26 23.45 0.58
N GLN A 62 16.37 24.20 0.53
CA GLN A 62 16.71 25.17 1.56
C GLN A 62 15.79 26.41 1.56
N GLN A 63 15.09 26.66 0.46
CA GLN A 63 14.21 27.80 0.30
C GLN A 63 12.75 27.49 0.65
N VAL A 64 12.26 26.32 0.23
CA VAL A 64 10.86 25.90 0.40
C VAL A 64 10.85 24.41 0.72
N PRO A 65 10.11 23.97 1.75
CA PRO A 65 9.90 22.56 2.00
C PRO A 65 9.01 21.95 0.91
N VAL A 66 9.03 20.63 0.76
CA VAL A 66 8.10 19.93 -0.14
C VAL A 66 6.68 19.93 0.43
N PHE A 67 5.67 19.87 -0.46
CA PHE A 67 4.26 19.94 -0.11
C PHE A 67 3.49 18.70 -0.58
N PRO A 68 3.68 17.53 0.06
CA PRO A 68 2.91 16.34 -0.27
C PRO A 68 1.44 16.48 0.09
N GLN A 69 0.58 15.82 -0.68
CA GLN A 69 -0.85 15.76 -0.43
C GLN A 69 -1.30 14.35 -0.03
N LYS A 70 -2.19 14.24 0.95
CA LYS A 70 -2.75 12.96 1.43
C LYS A 70 -3.88 12.45 0.52
N ILE A 71 -3.64 12.36 -0.78
CA ILE A 71 -4.67 11.92 -1.73
C ILE A 71 -4.79 10.38 -1.77
N VAL A 72 -3.68 9.66 -1.66
CA VAL A 72 -3.63 8.19 -1.80
C VAL A 72 -4.56 7.48 -0.81
N PRO A 73 -4.53 7.75 0.51
CA PRO A 73 -5.48 7.12 1.43
C PRO A 73 -6.94 7.48 1.14
N ARG A 74 -7.20 8.68 0.57
CA ARG A 74 -8.57 9.07 0.18
C ARG A 74 -9.06 8.26 -1.01
N PHE A 75 -8.22 8.08 -2.04
CA PHE A 75 -8.55 7.24 -3.18
C PHE A 75 -8.74 5.78 -2.77
N ALA A 76 -7.83 5.23 -1.98
CA ALA A 76 -7.93 3.86 -1.52
C ALA A 76 -9.25 3.61 -0.77
N ARG A 77 -9.63 4.49 0.15
CA ARG A 77 -10.90 4.39 0.89
C ARG A 77 -12.13 4.58 0.02
N ALA A 78 -12.09 5.52 -0.92
CA ALA A 78 -13.22 5.79 -1.81
C ALA A 78 -13.47 4.64 -2.78
N ARG A 79 -12.41 3.98 -3.28
CA ARG A 79 -12.49 2.86 -4.22
C ARG A 79 -12.86 1.55 -3.54
N ASN A 80 -12.35 1.31 -2.34
CA ASN A 80 -12.45 0.02 -1.66
C ASN A 80 -13.53 0.05 -0.56
N MET A 81 -14.78 -0.09 -0.97
CA MET A 81 -15.94 0.04 -0.09
C MET A 81 -16.47 -1.29 0.46
N ILE A 82 -15.83 -2.42 0.18
CA ILE A 82 -16.30 -3.76 0.59
C ILE A 82 -16.46 -3.83 2.12
N TYR A 83 -15.46 -3.37 2.86
CA TYR A 83 -15.45 -3.36 4.32
C TYR A 83 -15.83 -1.98 4.92
N LYS A 84 -16.56 -1.14 4.19
CA LYS A 84 -17.09 0.12 4.73
C LYS A 84 -17.99 -0.13 5.95
N ASN A 85 -18.81 -1.15 5.83
CA ASN A 85 -19.58 -1.74 6.94
C ASN A 85 -19.02 -3.12 7.25
N SER A 86 -19.09 -3.53 8.53
CA SER A 86 -18.71 -4.88 8.92
C SER A 86 -19.60 -5.91 8.23
N PRO A 87 -19.04 -6.94 7.56
CA PRO A 87 -19.84 -7.97 6.94
C PRO A 87 -20.56 -8.83 8.00
N LYS A 88 -21.70 -9.36 7.64
CA LYS A 88 -22.41 -10.33 8.45
C LYS A 88 -21.83 -11.71 8.21
N ARG A 89 -21.25 -12.30 9.25
CA ARG A 89 -20.64 -13.64 9.21
C ARG A 89 -21.54 -14.62 9.93
N MET A 90 -21.71 -15.78 9.35
CA MET A 90 -22.55 -16.87 9.87
C MET A 90 -21.76 -18.17 9.83
N ILE A 91 -21.95 -19.00 10.84
CA ILE A 91 -21.40 -20.37 10.91
C ILE A 91 -22.57 -21.29 11.20
N ASN A 92 -22.74 -22.33 10.38
CA ASN A 92 -23.86 -23.26 10.47
C ASN A 92 -25.26 -22.58 10.46
N GLY A 93 -25.35 -21.41 9.80
CA GLY A 93 -26.62 -20.65 9.69
C GLY A 93 -26.89 -19.70 10.86
N GLU A 94 -26.06 -19.70 11.89
CA GLU A 94 -26.16 -18.81 13.05
C GLU A 94 -25.11 -17.70 12.98
N GLN A 95 -25.34 -16.59 13.69
CA GLN A 95 -24.38 -15.50 13.76
C GLN A 95 -23.08 -15.98 14.44
N ALA A 96 -21.94 -15.66 13.85
CA ALA A 96 -20.62 -16.15 14.26
C ALA A 96 -20.03 -15.36 15.45
N ASP A 97 -20.77 -15.25 16.57
CA ASP A 97 -20.34 -14.47 17.75
C ASP A 97 -19.09 -15.06 18.42
N ASP A 98 -19.04 -16.37 18.61
CA ASP A 98 -17.87 -17.07 19.19
C ASP A 98 -16.60 -16.81 18.34
N TYR A 99 -16.74 -16.85 17.03
CA TYR A 99 -15.64 -16.56 16.11
C TYR A 99 -15.20 -15.10 16.19
N LYS A 100 -16.14 -14.15 16.29
CA LYS A 100 -15.87 -12.74 16.48
C LYS A 100 -15.09 -12.48 17.76
N ASP A 101 -15.40 -13.17 18.83
CA ASP A 101 -14.70 -13.06 20.13
C ASP A 101 -13.28 -13.63 20.05
N MET A 102 -13.08 -14.66 19.21
CA MET A 102 -11.77 -15.27 18.98
C MET A 102 -10.89 -14.52 17.98
N THR A 103 -11.44 -13.50 17.29
CA THR A 103 -10.71 -12.74 16.26
C THR A 103 -10.55 -11.27 16.66
N HIS A 104 -9.30 -10.79 16.73
CA HIS A 104 -9.02 -9.44 17.21
C HIS A 104 -8.88 -8.44 16.08
N HIS A 105 -9.74 -7.42 16.07
CA HIS A 105 -9.73 -6.35 15.06
C HIS A 105 -9.85 -6.81 13.60
N LEU A 106 -10.48 -7.95 13.35
CA LEU A 106 -10.60 -8.52 12.02
C LEU A 106 -11.13 -7.51 11.00
N ASP A 107 -12.27 -6.85 11.28
CA ASP A 107 -12.89 -5.93 10.32
C ASP A 107 -12.01 -4.73 10.00
N THR A 108 -11.29 -4.22 11.00
CA THR A 108 -10.36 -3.10 10.80
C THR A 108 -9.19 -3.52 9.92
N ARG A 109 -8.64 -4.71 10.18
CA ARG A 109 -7.53 -5.26 9.39
C ARG A 109 -7.95 -5.68 8.00
N ALA A 110 -9.14 -6.27 7.84
CA ALA A 110 -9.70 -6.62 6.53
C ALA A 110 -9.94 -5.37 5.66
N ARG A 111 -10.39 -4.26 6.27
CA ARG A 111 -10.50 -2.98 5.56
C ARG A 111 -9.14 -2.48 5.09
N GLU A 112 -8.16 -2.43 5.98
CA GLU A 112 -6.80 -2.01 5.66
C GLU A 112 -6.18 -2.93 4.58
N PHE A 113 -6.43 -4.23 4.67
CA PHE A 113 -6.03 -5.21 3.67
C PHE A 113 -6.68 -4.96 2.31
N ASN A 114 -7.98 -4.67 2.26
CA ASN A 114 -8.69 -4.32 1.03
C ASN A 114 -8.10 -3.08 0.36
N GLU A 115 -7.89 -2.00 1.12
CA GLU A 115 -7.32 -0.76 0.62
C GLU A 115 -5.88 -0.95 0.10
N THR A 116 -5.05 -1.66 0.86
CA THR A 116 -3.63 -1.85 0.51
C THR A 116 -3.42 -2.88 -0.59
N SER A 117 -4.23 -3.95 -0.66
CA SER A 117 -4.17 -4.94 -1.74
C SER A 117 -4.45 -4.31 -3.11
N TRP A 118 -5.48 -3.47 -3.18
CA TRP A 118 -5.79 -2.73 -4.40
C TRP A 118 -4.64 -1.79 -4.80
N LEU A 119 -4.08 -1.07 -3.82
CA LEU A 119 -3.03 -0.09 -4.07
C LEU A 119 -1.73 -0.72 -4.58
N THR A 120 -1.35 -1.86 -3.98
CA THR A 120 -0.08 -2.55 -4.29
C THR A 120 -0.22 -3.64 -5.36
N GLY A 121 -1.45 -3.98 -5.76
CA GLY A 121 -1.76 -5.07 -6.69
C GLY A 121 -1.78 -6.45 -6.02
N GLN A 122 -1.03 -6.63 -4.94
CA GLN A 122 -0.95 -7.87 -4.17
C GLN A 122 -0.63 -7.58 -2.70
N MET A 123 -1.26 -8.31 -1.80
CA MET A 123 -0.98 -8.26 -0.36
C MET A 123 -1.24 -9.64 0.25
N GLY A 124 -0.43 -10.02 1.24
CA GLY A 124 -0.69 -11.18 2.08
C GLY A 124 -1.36 -10.76 3.40
N PHE A 125 -2.27 -11.58 3.87
CA PHE A 125 -2.95 -11.44 5.15
C PHE A 125 -2.61 -12.65 6.01
N ARG A 126 -1.80 -12.43 7.04
CA ARG A 126 -1.36 -13.50 7.93
C ARG A 126 -2.25 -13.57 9.15
N SER A 127 -2.79 -14.75 9.42
CA SER A 127 -3.39 -15.09 10.70
C SER A 127 -2.33 -15.72 11.62
N ARG A 128 -2.29 -15.30 12.88
CA ARG A 128 -1.41 -15.87 13.89
C ARG A 128 -2.12 -15.95 15.24
N TRP A 129 -1.74 -16.92 16.05
CA TRP A 129 -2.20 -16.97 17.44
C TRP A 129 -1.48 -15.92 18.26
N GLY A 130 -2.24 -15.06 18.93
CA GLY A 130 -1.75 -14.03 19.84
C GLY A 130 -2.13 -14.32 21.29
N LYS A 131 -2.53 -13.31 22.04
CA LYS A 131 -2.99 -13.42 23.42
C LYS A 131 -4.40 -14.02 23.48
N GLU A 132 -4.51 -15.35 23.42
CA GLU A 132 -5.76 -16.13 23.50
C GLU A 132 -6.76 -15.90 22.35
N ARG A 133 -6.30 -15.33 21.23
CA ARG A 133 -7.11 -15.07 20.03
C ARG A 133 -6.26 -14.98 18.78
N VAL A 134 -6.92 -15.00 17.61
CA VAL A 134 -6.26 -14.78 16.33
C VAL A 134 -5.98 -13.30 16.15
N GLU A 135 -4.75 -12.96 15.79
CA GLU A 135 -4.29 -11.63 15.42
C GLU A 135 -3.85 -11.62 13.95
N TYR A 136 -3.84 -10.45 13.32
CA TYR A 136 -3.63 -10.30 11.90
C TYR A 136 -2.51 -9.33 11.57
N ASP A 137 -1.65 -9.76 10.64
CA ASP A 137 -0.56 -8.95 10.09
C ASP A 137 -0.72 -8.81 8.57
N LEU A 138 -0.44 -7.63 8.03
CA LEU A 138 -0.35 -7.40 6.59
C LEU A 138 1.06 -7.70 6.10
N ILE A 139 1.17 -8.50 5.06
CA ILE A 139 2.45 -8.94 4.47
C ILE A 139 2.60 -8.34 3.07
N PRO A 140 3.27 -7.20 2.92
CA PRO A 140 3.41 -6.55 1.62
C PRO A 140 4.45 -7.22 0.71
N PHE A 141 5.44 -7.90 1.29
CA PHE A 141 6.55 -8.51 0.56
C PHE A 141 6.61 -10.00 0.86
N PHE A 142 6.32 -10.81 -0.15
CA PHE A 142 6.27 -12.26 -0.03
C PHE A 142 6.61 -12.94 -1.36
N LYS A 143 6.93 -14.25 -1.32
CA LYS A 143 7.03 -15.13 -2.49
C LYS A 143 6.10 -16.31 -2.27
N LYS A 144 5.32 -16.69 -3.32
CA LYS A 144 4.50 -17.90 -3.36
C LYS A 144 5.24 -18.97 -4.15
N TYR A 145 5.17 -20.20 -3.67
CA TYR A 145 5.86 -21.36 -4.28
C TYR A 145 4.82 -22.34 -4.80
N TYR A 146 4.94 -22.69 -6.08
CA TYR A 146 4.06 -23.61 -6.78
C TYR A 146 4.82 -24.82 -7.28
N VAL A 147 4.17 -25.97 -7.33
CA VAL A 147 4.65 -27.10 -8.14
C VAL A 147 4.11 -26.96 -9.55
N GLN A 148 4.90 -27.30 -10.54
CA GLN A 148 4.49 -27.21 -11.93
C GLN A 148 3.21 -27.99 -12.19
N GLY A 149 2.19 -27.30 -12.74
CA GLY A 149 0.87 -27.85 -13.01
C GLY A 149 -0.16 -27.67 -11.89
N GLU A 150 0.22 -27.10 -10.74
CA GLU A 150 -0.69 -26.78 -9.65
C GLU A 150 -1.12 -25.30 -9.70
N SER A 151 -2.37 -25.04 -9.36
CA SER A 151 -2.93 -23.68 -9.29
C SER A 151 -2.76 -23.02 -7.93
N GLU A 152 -2.59 -23.83 -6.89
CA GLU A 152 -2.45 -23.34 -5.52
C GLU A 152 -0.99 -23.40 -5.04
N PRO A 153 -0.54 -22.39 -4.29
CA PRO A 153 0.80 -22.41 -3.72
C PRO A 153 0.92 -23.51 -2.65
N PHE A 154 2.01 -24.27 -2.70
CA PHE A 154 2.32 -25.20 -1.62
C PHE A 154 3.08 -24.53 -0.46
N GLY A 155 3.66 -23.35 -0.68
CA GLY A 155 4.40 -22.62 0.33
C GLY A 155 4.46 -21.11 0.08
N VAL A 156 4.82 -20.38 1.12
CA VAL A 156 5.02 -18.93 1.09
C VAL A 156 6.24 -18.55 1.94
N SER A 157 7.00 -17.56 1.49
CA SER A 157 8.03 -16.92 2.31
C SER A 157 7.87 -15.42 2.36
N TYR A 158 8.21 -14.81 3.50
CA TYR A 158 8.17 -13.36 3.71
C TYR A 158 9.10 -12.92 4.84
N GLU A 159 9.42 -11.62 4.89
CA GLU A 159 10.20 -11.02 5.97
C GLU A 159 9.36 -10.89 7.24
N VAL A 160 9.88 -11.32 8.38
CA VAL A 160 9.20 -11.22 9.68
C VAL A 160 9.85 -10.20 10.61
N GLY A 161 10.99 -9.66 10.26
CA GLY A 161 11.69 -8.66 11.07
C GLY A 161 13.20 -8.70 10.88
N ARG A 162 13.91 -8.17 11.85
CA ARG A 162 15.38 -8.09 11.84
C ARG A 162 15.98 -8.64 13.12
N ASP A 163 17.17 -9.20 13.02
CA ASP A 163 17.94 -9.66 14.17
C ASP A 163 18.61 -8.47 14.90
N HIS A 164 19.32 -8.78 16.00
CA HIS A 164 20.07 -7.80 16.79
C HIS A 164 21.21 -7.11 16.01
N LYS A 165 21.63 -7.66 14.87
CA LYS A 165 22.62 -7.09 13.94
C LYS A 165 21.98 -6.36 12.77
N ASN A 166 20.67 -6.14 12.83
CA ASN A 166 19.87 -5.50 11.77
C ASN A 166 19.77 -6.32 10.46
N ASN A 167 20.12 -7.62 10.46
CA ASN A 167 19.92 -8.50 9.31
C ASN A 167 18.47 -8.91 9.22
N ARG A 168 17.92 -8.99 8.01
CA ARG A 168 16.55 -9.43 7.76
C ARG A 168 16.37 -10.89 8.14
N ILE A 169 15.25 -11.21 8.77
CA ILE A 169 14.81 -12.58 9.06
C ILE A 169 13.60 -12.88 8.20
N TYR A 170 13.66 -14.00 7.49
CA TYR A 170 12.58 -14.51 6.67
C TYR A 170 11.97 -15.75 7.30
N VAL A 171 10.71 -15.99 7.02
CA VAL A 171 10.00 -17.22 7.38
C VAL A 171 9.49 -17.90 6.12
N PHE A 172 9.49 -19.22 6.14
CA PHE A 172 8.83 -20.06 5.15
C PHE A 172 7.77 -20.93 5.81
N TRP A 173 6.61 -20.99 5.19
CA TRP A 173 5.51 -21.86 5.56
C TRP A 173 5.14 -22.73 4.36
N SER A 174 4.94 -24.04 4.57
CA SER A 174 4.31 -24.88 3.59
C SER A 174 3.11 -25.62 4.19
N ARG A 175 2.18 -26.02 3.31
CA ARG A 175 1.09 -26.92 3.69
C ARG A 175 1.61 -28.36 3.83
N ALA A 176 0.86 -29.18 4.59
CA ALA A 176 1.07 -30.63 4.63
C ALA A 176 0.75 -31.23 3.24
N ARG A 177 1.51 -32.24 2.82
CA ARG A 177 1.38 -32.83 1.50
C ARG A 177 1.85 -34.29 1.48
N ASP A 178 1.10 -35.13 0.74
CA ASP A 178 1.44 -36.55 0.50
C ASP A 178 1.77 -37.33 1.79
N GLY A 179 1.06 -37.02 2.88
CA GLY A 179 1.30 -37.62 4.20
C GLY A 179 2.48 -37.03 4.99
N ALA A 180 3.24 -36.11 4.38
CA ALA A 180 4.27 -35.38 5.10
C ALA A 180 3.72 -34.11 5.77
N PRO A 181 4.17 -33.76 6.99
CA PRO A 181 3.77 -32.53 7.65
C PRO A 181 4.29 -31.31 6.86
N GLY A 182 3.57 -30.20 6.95
CA GLY A 182 4.02 -28.92 6.42
C GLY A 182 5.30 -28.44 7.11
N ILE A 183 6.01 -27.51 6.48
CA ILE A 183 7.27 -26.94 6.97
C ILE A 183 7.02 -25.54 7.54
N HIS A 184 7.65 -25.25 8.69
CA HIS A 184 7.76 -23.90 9.25
C HIS A 184 9.21 -23.62 9.62
N MET A 185 9.88 -22.80 8.83
CA MET A 185 11.31 -22.51 8.98
C MET A 185 11.57 -21.01 8.97
N LYS A 186 12.59 -20.56 9.70
CA LYS A 186 13.15 -19.21 9.61
C LYS A 186 14.53 -19.22 9.00
N PHE A 187 14.87 -18.16 8.28
CA PHE A 187 16.14 -17.96 7.61
C PHE A 187 16.71 -16.57 7.90
N ASP A 188 18.03 -16.50 8.01
CA ASP A 188 18.71 -15.21 7.99
C ASP A 188 18.88 -14.69 6.53
N GLN A 189 19.39 -13.48 6.40
CA GLN A 189 19.64 -12.83 5.11
C GLN A 189 20.68 -13.61 4.24
N ALA A 190 21.54 -14.44 4.84
CA ALA A 190 22.47 -15.29 4.14
C ALA A 190 21.86 -16.64 3.71
N GLY A 191 20.59 -16.88 4.02
CA GLY A 191 19.87 -18.12 3.72
C GLY A 191 20.22 -19.27 4.68
N ARG A 192 20.79 -18.98 5.86
CA ARG A 192 21.04 -19.99 6.89
C ARG A 192 19.78 -20.19 7.72
N THR A 193 19.44 -21.45 7.96
CA THR A 193 18.27 -21.83 8.74
C THR A 193 18.44 -21.42 10.21
N ILE A 194 17.42 -20.78 10.74
CA ILE A 194 17.25 -20.50 12.17
C ILE A 194 16.17 -21.46 12.66
N GLN A 195 16.49 -22.33 13.60
CA GLN A 195 15.54 -23.30 14.16
C GLN A 195 14.35 -22.58 14.79
N VAL A 196 13.14 -23.03 14.48
CA VAL A 196 11.88 -22.47 15.03
C VAL A 196 11.30 -23.35 16.12
N ASN A 197 11.30 -24.68 15.84
CA ASN A 197 10.93 -25.75 16.76
C ASN A 197 11.82 -26.94 16.48
N ASP A 198 11.74 -28.00 17.26
CA ASP A 198 12.66 -29.14 17.16
C ASP A 198 12.66 -29.80 15.78
N ASP A 199 11.51 -29.83 15.11
CA ASP A 199 11.33 -30.53 13.83
C ASP A 199 11.08 -29.61 12.63
N ASN A 200 11.03 -28.27 12.81
CA ASN A 200 10.60 -27.29 11.79
C ASN A 200 9.24 -27.62 11.15
N VAL A 201 8.35 -28.23 11.91
CA VAL A 201 7.03 -28.65 11.44
C VAL A 201 6.03 -27.48 11.56
N ASN A 202 5.23 -27.31 10.52
CA ASN A 202 4.09 -26.40 10.54
C ASN A 202 2.94 -27.05 11.37
N PRO A 203 2.60 -26.50 12.54
CA PRO A 203 1.61 -27.11 13.43
C PRO A 203 0.18 -27.07 12.87
N TYR A 204 -0.07 -26.19 11.89
CA TYR A 204 -1.41 -26.02 11.30
C TYR A 204 -1.65 -26.92 10.10
N GLY A 205 -0.63 -27.48 9.47
CA GLY A 205 -0.76 -28.25 8.22
C GLY A 205 -1.17 -27.41 7.00
N ILE A 206 -1.52 -26.16 7.17
CA ILE A 206 -1.93 -25.19 6.15
C ILE A 206 -1.02 -23.97 6.18
N ILE A 207 -1.05 -23.16 5.10
CA ILE A 207 -0.32 -21.89 5.06
C ILE A 207 -1.13 -20.84 5.83
N PRO A 208 -0.59 -20.22 6.92
CA PRO A 208 -1.32 -19.26 7.73
C PRO A 208 -1.34 -17.84 7.10
N VAL A 209 -1.33 -17.77 5.78
CA VAL A 209 -1.38 -16.51 5.00
C VAL A 209 -2.33 -16.70 3.83
N THR A 210 -3.31 -15.82 3.73
CA THR A 210 -4.21 -15.72 2.58
C THR A 210 -3.84 -14.52 1.71
N PHE A 211 -4.25 -14.53 0.45
CA PHE A 211 -3.85 -13.53 -0.53
C PHE A 211 -5.04 -12.98 -1.31
N VAL A 212 -4.95 -11.72 -1.68
CA VAL A 212 -5.80 -11.13 -2.71
C VAL A 212 -4.90 -10.51 -3.77
N ASP A 213 -5.11 -10.94 -5.00
CA ASP A 213 -4.36 -10.46 -6.16
C ASP A 213 -5.29 -9.61 -7.04
N TYR A 214 -4.83 -8.42 -7.40
CA TYR A 214 -5.44 -7.57 -8.41
C TYR A 214 -4.66 -7.67 -9.71
N THR A 215 -5.34 -7.58 -10.83
CA THR A 215 -4.71 -7.66 -12.17
C THR A 215 -3.74 -6.51 -12.40
N THR A 216 -4.02 -5.35 -11.78
CA THR A 216 -3.20 -4.13 -11.87
C THR A 216 -3.12 -3.47 -10.50
N SER A 217 -1.98 -2.85 -10.21
CA SER A 217 -1.84 -1.97 -9.05
C SER A 217 -2.35 -0.56 -9.39
N ALA A 218 -2.69 0.22 -8.38
CA ALA A 218 -3.05 1.64 -8.53
C ALA A 218 -1.82 2.56 -8.65
N SER A 219 -0.86 2.16 -9.49
CA SER A 219 0.40 2.90 -9.70
C SER A 219 0.20 4.30 -10.26
N ASP A 220 -0.88 4.53 -11.01
CA ASP A 220 -1.28 5.84 -11.53
C ASP A 220 -1.66 6.82 -10.40
N VAL A 221 -2.31 6.34 -9.34
CA VAL A 221 -2.63 7.15 -8.15
C VAL A 221 -1.34 7.59 -7.43
N ILE A 222 -0.35 6.70 -7.33
CA ILE A 222 0.95 7.03 -6.74
C ILE A 222 1.70 8.05 -7.57
N ARG A 223 1.74 7.85 -8.90
CA ARG A 223 2.36 8.81 -9.83
C ARG A 223 1.69 10.18 -9.75
N ALA A 224 0.36 10.22 -9.72
CA ALA A 224 -0.38 11.48 -9.55
C ALA A 224 -0.03 12.16 -8.21
N ALA A 225 0.07 11.39 -7.11
CA ALA A 225 0.45 11.95 -5.80
C ALA A 225 1.86 12.57 -5.82
N ILE A 226 2.82 11.94 -6.48
CA ILE A 226 4.18 12.46 -6.65
C ILE A 226 4.14 13.75 -7.49
N GLN A 227 3.47 13.73 -8.65
CA GLN A 227 3.36 14.90 -9.54
C GLN A 227 2.68 16.09 -8.86
N ILE A 228 1.63 15.83 -8.07
CA ILE A 228 0.95 16.85 -7.27
C ILE A 228 1.90 17.43 -6.21
N GLY A 229 2.68 16.60 -5.53
CA GLY A 229 3.67 17.05 -4.56
C GLY A 229 4.75 17.92 -5.19
N ILE A 230 5.25 17.56 -6.38
CA ILE A 230 6.21 18.34 -7.16
C ILE A 230 5.57 19.68 -7.54
N ALA A 231 4.41 19.68 -8.19
CA ALA A 231 3.74 20.88 -8.65
C ALA A 231 3.38 21.83 -7.49
N ASN A 232 2.92 21.32 -6.35
CA ASN A 232 2.67 22.15 -5.17
C ASN A 232 3.94 22.81 -4.63
N THR A 233 5.08 22.11 -4.67
CA THR A 233 6.38 22.66 -4.28
C THR A 233 6.82 23.76 -5.25
N GLU A 234 6.62 23.55 -6.56
CA GLU A 234 6.89 24.56 -7.60
C GLU A 234 5.98 25.78 -7.46
N ILE A 235 4.68 25.57 -7.14
CA ILE A 235 3.74 26.66 -6.85
C ILE A 235 4.23 27.49 -5.66
N ALA A 236 4.65 26.83 -4.57
CA ALA A 236 5.17 27.54 -3.40
C ALA A 236 6.46 28.31 -3.68
N LEU A 237 7.33 27.78 -4.55
CA LEU A 237 8.49 28.52 -5.06
C LEU A 237 8.07 29.72 -5.91
N ALA A 238 7.14 29.52 -6.84
CA ALA A 238 6.62 30.60 -7.69
C ALA A 238 5.92 31.68 -6.87
N GLU A 239 5.15 31.31 -5.84
CA GLU A 239 4.53 32.26 -4.90
C GLU A 239 5.57 33.07 -4.16
N ARG A 240 6.64 32.44 -3.65
CA ARG A 240 7.75 33.13 -2.97
C ARG A 240 8.42 34.16 -3.87
N PHE A 241 8.50 33.87 -5.17
CA PHE A 241 9.07 34.77 -6.17
C PHE A 241 8.00 35.52 -6.99
N SER A 242 6.74 35.54 -6.54
CA SER A 242 5.61 36.18 -7.25
C SER A 242 5.82 37.71 -7.43
N PHE A 243 6.57 38.35 -6.53
CA PHE A 243 6.98 39.74 -6.67
C PHE A 243 8.06 39.92 -7.73
N GLY A 244 8.46 38.89 -8.44
CA GLY A 244 9.51 38.85 -9.44
C GLY A 244 10.89 38.54 -8.86
N GLN A 245 11.77 38.02 -9.71
CA GLN A 245 13.17 37.86 -9.39
C GLN A 245 13.83 39.25 -9.33
N PRO A 246 14.46 39.63 -8.21
CA PRO A 246 15.18 40.89 -8.15
C PRO A 246 16.37 40.82 -9.09
N VAL A 247 16.42 41.70 -10.06
CA VAL A 247 17.51 41.83 -11.00
C VAL A 247 18.11 43.22 -10.81
N ALA A 248 19.38 43.28 -10.51
CA ALA A 248 20.14 44.51 -10.46
C ALA A 248 21.13 44.52 -11.61
N THR A 249 21.17 45.61 -12.36
CA THR A 249 22.15 45.83 -13.46
C THR A 249 22.98 47.08 -13.19
N GLY A 250 24.20 47.13 -13.72
CA GLY A 250 25.11 48.28 -13.51
C GLY A 250 25.86 48.27 -12.18
N ILE A 251 25.97 47.07 -11.56
CA ILE A 251 26.72 46.88 -10.31
C ILE A 251 28.06 46.19 -10.66
N GLU A 252 29.19 46.80 -10.36
CA GLU A 252 30.51 46.28 -10.70
C GLU A 252 30.96 45.10 -9.85
N GLU A 253 30.44 44.94 -8.65
CA GLU A 253 30.70 43.78 -7.78
C GLU A 253 29.39 43.05 -7.43
N ALA A 254 29.43 41.72 -7.52
CA ALA A 254 28.32 40.86 -7.10
C ALA A 254 28.15 40.85 -5.57
N THR A 255 27.67 41.97 -5.04
CA THR A 255 27.37 42.10 -3.61
C THR A 255 26.13 41.29 -3.31
N LYS A 256 26.19 40.36 -2.34
CA LYS A 256 25.01 39.64 -1.85
C LYS A 256 24.05 40.62 -1.17
N MET A 257 23.10 41.16 -1.94
CA MET A 257 22.05 42.00 -1.40
C MET A 257 21.03 41.18 -0.61
N LYS A 258 20.85 41.55 0.65
CA LYS A 258 19.74 41.01 1.47
C LYS A 258 18.53 41.89 1.25
N LEU A 259 17.53 41.36 0.55
CA LEU A 259 16.24 42.02 0.39
C LEU A 259 15.33 41.66 1.59
N GLY A 260 14.62 42.64 2.12
CA GLY A 260 13.64 42.48 3.20
C GLY A 260 12.64 43.64 3.13
N ILE A 261 11.43 43.42 3.64
CA ILE A 261 10.33 44.41 3.64
C ILE A 261 10.69 45.69 4.38
N ASP A 262 11.64 45.61 5.30
CA ASP A 262 12.13 46.67 6.18
C ASP A 262 13.44 47.33 5.72
N ARG A 263 13.91 47.04 4.51
CA ARG A 263 15.21 47.55 4.01
C ARG A 263 15.05 48.45 2.81
N VAL A 264 15.65 49.61 2.90
CA VAL A 264 15.83 50.54 1.78
C VAL A 264 17.02 50.11 0.96
N LEU A 265 16.83 49.91 -0.34
CA LEU A 265 17.88 49.57 -1.28
C LEU A 265 18.49 50.85 -1.82
N LEU A 266 19.77 51.11 -1.51
CA LEU A 266 20.54 52.19 -2.09
C LEU A 266 21.37 51.62 -3.25
N LEU A 267 21.13 52.10 -4.45
CA LEU A 267 21.85 51.70 -5.66
C LEU A 267 22.89 52.72 -6.05
N PRO A 268 24.06 52.34 -6.61
CA PRO A 268 25.02 53.24 -7.21
C PRO A 268 24.40 54.02 -8.37
N GLU A 269 25.00 55.19 -8.69
CA GLU A 269 24.57 56.01 -9.82
C GLU A 269 24.66 55.20 -11.14
N GLY A 270 23.57 55.13 -11.91
CA GLY A 270 23.48 54.37 -13.14
C GLY A 270 23.07 52.89 -12.98
N ALA A 271 22.96 52.39 -11.74
CA ALA A 271 22.42 51.04 -11.50
C ALA A 271 20.90 51.05 -11.55
N THR A 272 20.33 49.98 -12.12
CA THR A 272 18.87 49.76 -12.11
C THR A 272 18.53 48.53 -11.32
N PHE A 273 17.38 48.58 -10.65
CA PHE A 273 16.79 47.46 -9.94
C PHE A 273 15.40 47.23 -10.45
N SER A 274 15.09 46.01 -10.85
CA SER A 274 13.77 45.64 -11.31
C SER A 274 13.39 44.23 -10.80
N PHE A 275 12.10 43.98 -10.71
CA PHE A 275 11.60 42.65 -10.51
C PHE A 275 11.18 42.09 -11.86
N VAL A 276 11.79 40.98 -12.27
CA VAL A 276 11.35 40.22 -13.43
C VAL A 276 10.32 39.22 -12.97
N GLY A 277 9.04 39.48 -13.25
CA GLY A 277 7.95 38.62 -12.88
C GLY A 277 7.99 37.27 -13.62
N ASN A 278 7.52 36.21 -12.96
CA ASN A 278 7.29 34.95 -13.62
C ASN A 278 6.06 35.12 -14.55
N PRO A 279 6.15 34.84 -15.86
CA PRO A 279 5.02 34.97 -16.78
C PRO A 279 3.94 33.91 -16.59
N GLY A 280 4.20 32.90 -15.74
CA GLY A 280 3.23 31.83 -15.45
C GLY A 280 2.14 32.26 -14.48
N SER A 281 0.89 31.95 -14.80
CA SER A 281 -0.25 32.14 -13.90
C SER A 281 -0.26 31.04 -12.81
N LEU A 282 -0.21 31.41 -11.53
CA LEU A 282 -0.42 30.46 -10.42
C LEU A 282 -1.73 29.68 -10.56
N LYS A 283 -2.75 30.33 -11.14
CA LYS A 283 -4.04 29.69 -11.42
C LYS A 283 -3.88 28.53 -12.42
N ASP A 284 -3.12 28.70 -13.47
CA ASP A 284 -2.89 27.66 -14.48
C ASP A 284 -2.10 26.48 -13.88
N MET A 285 -1.13 26.75 -13.00
CA MET A 285 -0.42 25.70 -12.28
C MET A 285 -1.36 24.91 -11.34
N MET A 286 -2.28 25.58 -10.66
CA MET A 286 -3.29 24.91 -9.83
C MET A 286 -4.26 24.06 -10.67
N GLU A 287 -4.61 24.48 -11.90
CA GLU A 287 -5.43 23.67 -12.79
C GLU A 287 -4.68 22.40 -13.26
N VAL A 288 -3.36 22.46 -13.45
CA VAL A 288 -2.53 21.28 -13.72
C VAL A 288 -2.59 20.29 -12.55
N VAL A 289 -2.46 20.77 -11.30
CA VAL A 289 -2.59 19.93 -10.08
C VAL A 289 -3.95 19.23 -10.04
N LYS A 290 -5.03 19.98 -10.29
CA LYS A 290 -6.38 19.41 -10.39
C LYS A 290 -6.48 18.37 -11.52
N GLY A 291 -5.84 18.64 -12.65
CA GLY A 291 -5.77 17.75 -13.81
C GLY A 291 -5.18 16.38 -13.45
N PHE A 292 -4.04 16.32 -12.76
CA PHE A 292 -3.43 15.07 -12.31
C PHE A 292 -4.34 14.26 -11.38
N ALA A 293 -4.96 14.94 -10.40
CA ALA A 293 -5.86 14.28 -9.47
C ALA A 293 -7.12 13.76 -10.17
N ASN A 294 -7.71 14.55 -11.07
CA ASN A 294 -8.90 14.16 -11.82
C ASN A 294 -8.63 12.98 -12.75
N GLN A 295 -7.49 12.96 -13.44
CA GLN A 295 -7.13 11.84 -14.32
C GLN A 295 -6.96 10.55 -13.52
N ALA A 296 -6.25 10.60 -12.39
CA ALA A 296 -6.12 9.44 -11.51
C ALA A 296 -7.48 8.97 -10.97
N ALA A 297 -8.39 9.90 -10.66
CA ALA A 297 -9.73 9.57 -10.22
C ALA A 297 -10.53 8.85 -11.31
N VAL A 298 -10.58 9.40 -12.51
CA VAL A 298 -11.31 8.81 -13.65
C VAL A 298 -10.79 7.40 -13.97
N ASN A 299 -9.47 7.20 -13.99
CA ASN A 299 -8.87 5.89 -14.23
C ASN A 299 -9.30 4.82 -13.20
N ASN A 300 -9.69 5.26 -12.02
CA ASN A 300 -10.09 4.38 -10.91
C ASN A 300 -11.59 4.44 -10.58
N HIS A 301 -12.41 4.86 -11.54
CA HIS A 301 -13.87 4.99 -11.39
C HIS A 301 -14.29 5.89 -10.23
N LEU A 302 -13.48 6.90 -9.94
CA LEU A 302 -13.72 7.88 -8.88
C LEU A 302 -13.94 9.27 -9.49
N ARG A 303 -14.62 10.14 -8.75
CA ARG A 303 -14.79 11.54 -9.10
C ARG A 303 -14.36 12.44 -7.95
N ILE A 304 -13.59 13.49 -8.28
CA ILE A 304 -13.18 14.51 -7.30
C ILE A 304 -14.01 15.75 -7.54
N ARG A 305 -14.53 16.32 -6.46
CA ARG A 305 -15.17 17.62 -6.47
C ARG A 305 -14.22 18.64 -5.88
N TRP A 306 -13.91 19.67 -6.67
CA TRP A 306 -13.02 20.74 -6.26
C TRP A 306 -13.78 21.99 -5.76
N ASP A 307 -15.03 22.19 -6.22
CA ASP A 307 -15.83 23.35 -5.89
C ASP A 307 -17.09 22.94 -5.12
N GLU A 308 -17.21 23.49 -3.91
CA GLU A 308 -18.42 23.41 -3.09
C GLU A 308 -19.40 24.58 -3.37
N SER A 309 -19.07 25.44 -4.34
CA SER A 309 -19.79 26.68 -4.64
C SER A 309 -21.12 26.51 -5.40
N GLY A 310 -21.44 25.28 -5.83
CA GLY A 310 -22.70 24.96 -6.50
C GLY A 310 -23.75 24.41 -5.55
N ASN A 311 -25.04 24.52 -5.92
CA ASN A 311 -26.11 23.83 -5.21
C ASN A 311 -25.77 22.33 -5.12
N PRO A 312 -25.88 21.69 -3.96
CA PRO A 312 -25.63 20.28 -3.82
C PRO A 312 -26.50 19.50 -4.82
N PRO A 313 -25.95 18.57 -5.61
CA PRO A 313 -26.76 17.79 -6.53
C PRO A 313 -27.84 17.03 -5.77
N SER A 314 -28.98 16.79 -6.40
CA SER A 314 -30.05 15.97 -5.82
C SER A 314 -29.49 14.56 -5.44
N GLY A 315 -30.16 13.91 -4.49
CA GLY A 315 -29.76 12.54 -4.09
C GLY A 315 -29.70 11.56 -5.27
N THR A 316 -30.59 11.73 -6.27
CA THR A 316 -30.58 10.95 -7.53
C THR A 316 -29.33 11.26 -8.37
N ALA A 317 -28.98 12.53 -8.52
CA ALA A 317 -27.78 12.93 -9.25
C ALA A 317 -26.50 12.44 -8.54
N LEU A 318 -26.47 12.43 -7.22
CA LEU A 318 -25.38 11.85 -6.44
C LEU A 318 -25.22 10.34 -6.70
N ARG A 319 -26.33 9.59 -6.69
CA ARG A 319 -26.34 8.15 -6.99
C ARG A 319 -25.82 7.86 -8.41
N LEU A 320 -26.26 8.64 -9.41
CA LEU A 320 -25.77 8.50 -10.78
C LEU A 320 -24.28 8.80 -10.92
N LEU A 321 -23.75 9.73 -10.12
CA LEU A 321 -22.34 10.07 -10.10
C LEU A 321 -21.46 8.98 -9.42
N GLU A 322 -22.06 8.18 -8.55
CA GLU A 322 -21.37 7.11 -7.81
C GLU A 322 -21.60 5.71 -8.42
N ILE A 323 -22.39 5.61 -9.51
CA ILE A 323 -22.79 4.31 -10.08
C ILE A 323 -21.60 3.46 -10.49
N GLU A 324 -20.58 4.05 -11.14
CA GLU A 324 -19.37 3.34 -11.57
C GLU A 324 -18.58 2.74 -10.38
N ASN A 325 -18.53 3.48 -9.26
CA ASN A 325 -17.89 3.01 -8.05
C ASN A 325 -18.69 1.87 -7.38
N LEU A 326 -20.02 1.95 -7.42
CA LEU A 326 -20.91 0.88 -6.93
C LEU A 326 -20.79 -0.38 -7.79
N GLU A 327 -20.76 -0.25 -9.12
CA GLU A 327 -20.54 -1.39 -10.03
C GLU A 327 -19.19 -2.04 -9.78
N SER A 328 -18.15 -1.24 -9.57
CA SER A 328 -16.83 -1.73 -9.22
C SER A 328 -16.83 -2.51 -7.90
N ARG A 329 -17.56 -2.04 -6.89
CA ARG A 329 -17.77 -2.75 -5.63
C ARG A 329 -18.48 -4.08 -5.83
N ILE A 330 -19.55 -4.09 -6.61
CA ILE A 330 -20.32 -5.31 -6.90
C ILE A 330 -19.42 -6.35 -7.58
N SER A 331 -18.56 -5.93 -8.51
CA SER A 331 -17.62 -6.83 -9.19
C SER A 331 -16.56 -7.41 -8.26
N ASP A 332 -16.20 -6.71 -7.19
CA ASP A 332 -15.21 -7.17 -6.23
C ASP A 332 -15.79 -8.11 -5.15
N ILE A 333 -17.10 -8.09 -4.89
CA ILE A 333 -17.77 -8.93 -3.86
C ILE A 333 -17.43 -10.41 -3.96
N PRO A 334 -17.51 -11.08 -5.13
CA PRO A 334 -17.18 -12.50 -5.23
C PRO A 334 -15.77 -12.82 -4.75
N LYS A 335 -14.77 -12.06 -5.23
CA LYS A 335 -13.37 -12.19 -4.82
C LYS A 335 -13.20 -12.10 -3.30
N TRP A 336 -13.89 -11.16 -2.67
CA TRP A 336 -13.78 -10.96 -1.23
C TRP A 336 -14.59 -11.98 -0.42
N LYS A 337 -15.63 -12.55 -0.99
CA LYS A 337 -16.31 -13.74 -0.41
C LYS A 337 -15.38 -14.94 -0.40
N ASP A 338 -14.71 -15.21 -1.52
CA ASP A 338 -13.75 -16.31 -1.62
C ASP A 338 -12.60 -16.13 -0.61
N TRP A 339 -12.04 -14.92 -0.54
CA TRP A 339 -11.02 -14.62 0.45
C TRP A 339 -11.49 -14.77 1.90
N GLU A 340 -12.71 -14.35 2.23
CA GLU A 340 -13.29 -14.54 3.59
C GLU A 340 -13.40 -16.03 3.93
N HIS A 341 -13.75 -16.89 2.97
CA HIS A 341 -13.80 -18.34 3.16
C HIS A 341 -12.39 -18.90 3.40
N GLU A 342 -11.42 -18.60 2.55
CA GLU A 342 -10.04 -19.06 2.71
C GLU A 342 -9.46 -18.62 4.06
N ARG A 343 -9.68 -17.39 4.44
CA ARG A 343 -9.22 -16.85 5.72
C ARG A 343 -9.90 -17.53 6.90
N TYR A 344 -11.20 -17.78 6.82
CA TYR A 344 -11.92 -18.50 7.87
C TYR A 344 -11.36 -19.91 8.09
N GLU A 345 -11.05 -20.64 7.04
CA GLU A 345 -10.44 -21.98 7.15
C GLU A 345 -9.06 -21.89 7.86
N VAL A 346 -8.28 -20.87 7.55
CA VAL A 346 -7.00 -20.63 8.23
C VAL A 346 -7.21 -20.32 9.71
N ASP A 347 -8.13 -19.42 10.04
CA ASP A 347 -8.41 -19.03 11.41
C ASP A 347 -8.98 -20.21 12.23
N ARG A 348 -9.88 -20.97 11.63
CA ARG A 348 -10.48 -22.19 12.22
C ARG A 348 -9.40 -23.19 12.64
N GLU A 349 -8.45 -23.45 11.74
CA GLU A 349 -7.37 -24.38 12.01
C GLU A 349 -6.42 -23.87 13.12
N ILE A 350 -6.08 -22.59 13.10
CA ILE A 350 -5.29 -21.97 14.15
C ILE A 350 -6.02 -22.05 15.50
N ILE A 351 -7.30 -21.72 15.56
CA ILE A 351 -8.10 -21.81 16.77
C ILE A 351 -8.15 -23.27 17.26
N ARG A 352 -8.38 -24.22 16.37
CA ARG A 352 -8.43 -25.65 16.71
C ARG A 352 -7.15 -26.15 17.36
N VAL A 353 -6.00 -25.79 16.79
CA VAL A 353 -4.68 -26.20 17.32
C VAL A 353 -4.41 -25.61 18.72
N HIS A 354 -4.82 -24.38 18.96
CA HIS A 354 -4.51 -23.70 20.23
C HIS A 354 -5.55 -23.86 21.33
N THR A 355 -6.81 -24.16 20.97
CA THR A 355 -7.91 -24.22 21.95
C THR A 355 -8.63 -25.55 22.00
N ASN A 356 -8.36 -26.47 21.07
CA ASN A 356 -9.13 -27.70 20.81
C ASN A 356 -10.63 -27.46 20.52
N LYS A 357 -11.01 -26.23 20.14
CA LYS A 357 -12.38 -25.90 19.70
C LYS A 357 -12.49 -26.01 18.20
N ASP A 358 -13.52 -26.68 17.70
CA ASP A 358 -13.92 -26.60 16.29
C ASP A 358 -15.00 -25.53 16.14
N MET A 359 -14.78 -24.58 15.23
CA MET A 359 -15.70 -23.49 14.95
C MET A 359 -16.81 -23.84 13.97
N GLY A 360 -16.81 -25.05 13.39
CA GLY A 360 -17.78 -25.52 12.39
C GLY A 360 -17.29 -25.32 10.94
N GLU A 361 -18.00 -25.95 10.00
CA GLU A 361 -17.54 -26.02 8.59
C GLU A 361 -18.30 -25.10 7.64
N ASN A 362 -19.58 -24.83 7.93
CA ASN A 362 -20.44 -24.06 7.03
C ASN A 362 -20.33 -22.56 7.32
N TYR A 363 -19.27 -21.95 6.82
CA TYR A 363 -19.08 -20.49 6.93
C TYR A 363 -19.77 -19.78 5.78
N ALA A 364 -20.45 -18.70 6.06
CA ALA A 364 -21.05 -17.81 5.09
C ALA A 364 -20.80 -16.34 5.47
N VAL A 365 -20.59 -15.51 4.46
CA VAL A 365 -20.40 -14.07 4.64
C VAL A 365 -21.34 -13.30 3.71
N ASP A 366 -21.94 -12.24 4.25
CA ASP A 366 -22.76 -11.31 3.50
C ASP A 366 -22.26 -9.87 3.70
N PHE A 367 -21.99 -9.21 2.59
CA PHE A 367 -21.58 -7.80 2.58
C PHE A 367 -22.82 -6.93 2.41
N ALA A 368 -23.07 -6.07 3.39
CA ALA A 368 -24.22 -5.18 3.38
C ALA A 368 -24.30 -4.37 2.07
N GLU A 369 -25.49 -4.18 1.54
CA GLU A 369 -25.75 -3.22 0.47
C GLU A 369 -25.41 -1.80 0.97
N VAL A 370 -24.78 -0.99 0.11
CA VAL A 370 -24.38 0.41 0.41
C VAL A 370 -25.37 1.38 -0.21
#